data_f76db849625c1cf79be441af5b0e179a
#
_entry.id   f76db849625c1cf79be441af5b0e179a
#
_cell.length_a   1.000
_cell.length_b   1.000
_cell.length_c   1.000
_cell.angle_alpha   90.00
_cell.angle_beta   90.00
_cell.angle_gamma   90.00
#
_symmetry.space_group_name_H-M   'P 1'
#
loop_
_entity.id
_entity.type
_entity.pdbx_description
1 polymer ?
#
loop_
_entity_poly.entity_id
_entity_poly.type
_entity_poly.pdbx_seq_one_letter_code
_entity_poly.pdbx_strand_id
1 'polypeptide(L)'
;SPDTFSEKIAYTALGHIHKAQRVSGRENVRYAGSPIPMSFAEKHYHHGVVMVTLDEGCAVDIRRIECPQLISLVSVPVGDPASPEKIIEMLRDLPEVEGEAPYLEIKVLLEEPEPMLRQEIEDALVGKKYRLARIISAYRQEGRVEKEVDDWKRGLQEMSPLQIAQSAFEKVYQTEMSAELTDL
;
A
#
# COMPACT_ATOMS: atom_id res chain seq x y z
N SER A 1 0.07 21.09 -14.31
CA SER A 1 -0.20 20.90 -15.75
C SER A 1 1.02 20.30 -16.43
N PRO A 2 0.85 19.39 -17.42
CA PRO A 2 1.97 18.88 -18.24
C PRO A 2 2.78 19.97 -18.94
N ASP A 3 2.15 21.13 -19.22
CA ASP A 3 2.75 22.29 -19.88
C ASP A 3 3.78 23.01 -18.99
N THR A 4 3.86 22.67 -17.71
CA THR A 4 4.88 23.20 -16.78
C THR A 4 6.29 22.80 -17.19
N PHE A 5 6.45 21.67 -17.91
CA PHE A 5 7.75 21.16 -18.34
C PHE A 5 8.10 21.69 -19.73
N SER A 6 9.09 22.58 -19.80
CA SER A 6 9.55 23.16 -21.05
C SER A 6 10.02 22.08 -22.05
N GLU A 7 9.66 22.25 -23.33
CA GLU A 7 10.15 21.39 -24.42
C GLU A 7 11.66 21.51 -24.69
N LYS A 8 12.29 22.61 -24.17
CA LYS A 8 13.73 22.81 -24.28
C LYS A 8 14.54 21.93 -23.33
N ILE A 9 13.87 21.23 -22.39
CA ILE A 9 14.53 20.31 -21.44
C ILE A 9 14.64 18.94 -22.11
N ALA A 10 15.86 18.46 -22.29
CA ALA A 10 16.12 17.19 -22.93
C ALA A 10 15.46 16.00 -22.19
N TYR A 11 15.51 16.01 -20.85
CA TYR A 11 14.87 14.99 -20.00
C TYR A 11 14.49 15.57 -18.64
N THR A 12 13.30 15.23 -18.16
CA THR A 12 12.81 15.57 -16.83
C THR A 12 12.58 14.29 -16.03
N ALA A 13 13.43 14.05 -15.05
CA ALA A 13 13.28 12.95 -14.09
C ALA A 13 12.39 13.38 -12.93
N LEU A 14 11.27 12.70 -12.73
CA LEU A 14 10.32 12.93 -11.66
C LEU A 14 10.42 11.81 -10.62
N GLY A 15 10.32 12.19 -9.35
CA GLY A 15 10.29 11.32 -8.20
C GLY A 15 8.91 11.23 -7.54
N HIS A 16 8.83 10.67 -6.33
CA HIS A 16 7.65 10.51 -5.50
C HIS A 16 6.66 9.42 -5.92
N ILE A 17 6.30 9.29 -7.19
CA ILE A 17 5.37 8.25 -7.65
C ILE A 17 6.13 6.95 -7.92
N HIS A 18 5.80 5.89 -7.17
CA HIS A 18 6.50 4.60 -7.26
C HIS A 18 6.13 3.77 -8.50
N LYS A 19 5.01 4.06 -9.15
CA LYS A 19 4.64 3.44 -10.42
C LYS A 19 5.31 4.18 -11.57
N ALA A 20 6.20 3.49 -12.31
CA ALA A 20 6.85 4.06 -13.47
C ALA A 20 5.84 4.48 -14.54
N GLN A 21 5.87 5.73 -14.96
CA GLN A 21 4.92 6.26 -15.94
C GLN A 21 5.45 7.52 -16.64
N ARG A 22 4.90 7.78 -17.84
CA ARG A 22 5.14 9.01 -18.61
C ARG A 22 4.09 10.05 -18.23
N VAL A 23 4.48 11.32 -18.25
CA VAL A 23 3.55 12.44 -18.06
C VAL A 23 2.99 12.84 -19.42
N SER A 24 1.67 12.76 -19.57
CA SER A 24 0.94 13.10 -20.81
C SER A 24 1.52 12.45 -22.07
N GLY A 25 2.01 11.22 -21.95
CA GLY A 25 2.61 10.49 -23.09
C GLY A 25 4.01 10.94 -23.51
N ARG A 26 4.59 11.96 -22.88
CA ARG A 26 5.92 12.48 -23.21
C ARG A 26 7.01 11.50 -22.80
N GLU A 27 7.84 11.10 -23.75
CA GLU A 27 8.95 10.17 -23.53
C GLU A 27 10.02 10.74 -22.59
N ASN A 28 10.26 12.03 -22.69
CA ASN A 28 11.29 12.74 -21.95
C ASN A 28 10.83 13.32 -20.60
N VAL A 29 9.57 13.09 -20.16
CA VAL A 29 9.07 13.53 -18.85
C VAL A 29 8.47 12.31 -18.14
N ARG A 30 9.21 11.76 -17.18
CA ARG A 30 8.87 10.46 -16.57
C ARG A 30 9.03 10.43 -15.07
N TYR A 31 8.13 9.67 -14.44
CA TYR A 31 8.38 9.05 -13.15
C TYR A 31 9.13 7.73 -13.39
N ALA A 32 10.32 7.61 -12.84
CA ALA A 32 11.11 6.36 -12.94
C ALA A 32 10.45 5.19 -12.22
N GLY A 33 9.65 5.49 -11.20
CA GLY A 33 9.13 4.51 -10.26
C GLY A 33 10.12 4.22 -9.13
N SER A 34 9.85 3.19 -8.36
CA SER A 34 10.75 2.66 -7.35
C SER A 34 11.53 1.46 -7.86
N PRO A 35 12.81 1.25 -7.48
CA PRO A 35 13.58 0.08 -7.88
C PRO A 35 13.10 -1.21 -7.21
N ILE A 36 12.41 -1.10 -6.07
CA ILE A 36 11.83 -2.21 -5.31
C ILE A 36 10.41 -1.83 -4.85
N PRO A 37 9.52 -2.79 -4.55
CA PRO A 37 8.23 -2.50 -3.97
C PRO A 37 8.39 -1.91 -2.57
N MET A 38 7.71 -0.80 -2.29
CA MET A 38 7.68 -0.14 -0.99
C MET A 38 6.47 -0.55 -0.16
N SER A 39 5.52 -1.26 -0.76
CA SER A 39 4.31 -1.77 -0.10
C SER A 39 3.73 -2.98 -0.83
N PHE A 40 2.85 -3.74 -0.16
CA PHE A 40 2.13 -4.86 -0.78
C PHE A 40 1.19 -4.44 -1.91
N ALA A 41 0.73 -3.18 -1.93
CA ALA A 41 -0.08 -2.65 -3.03
C ALA A 41 0.72 -2.54 -4.34
N GLU A 42 2.03 -2.45 -4.25
CA GLU A 42 2.94 -2.27 -5.38
C GLU A 42 3.51 -3.57 -5.93
N LYS A 43 3.17 -4.73 -5.34
CA LYS A 43 3.74 -6.05 -5.70
C LYS A 43 3.58 -6.43 -7.18
N HIS A 44 2.63 -5.79 -7.88
CA HIS A 44 2.38 -6.01 -9.30
C HIS A 44 3.01 -4.95 -10.20
N TYR A 45 3.75 -3.98 -9.64
CA TYR A 45 4.46 -3.01 -10.47
C TYR A 45 5.72 -3.64 -11.04
N HIS A 46 6.08 -3.18 -12.22
CA HIS A 46 7.41 -3.46 -12.75
C HIS A 46 8.40 -2.49 -12.11
N HIS A 47 9.19 -2.98 -11.18
CA HIS A 47 10.18 -2.17 -10.47
C HIS A 47 11.46 -2.02 -11.29
N GLY A 48 12.13 -0.86 -11.19
CA GLY A 48 13.33 -0.62 -11.97
C GLY A 48 13.79 0.83 -11.94
N VAL A 49 14.76 1.11 -12.80
CA VAL A 49 15.33 2.45 -13.01
C VAL A 49 15.22 2.86 -14.46
N VAL A 50 15.34 4.15 -14.74
CA VAL A 50 15.40 4.68 -16.10
C VAL A 50 16.82 5.12 -16.38
N MET A 51 17.43 4.57 -17.43
CA MET A 51 18.70 5.01 -17.95
C MET A 51 18.47 5.95 -19.12
N VAL A 52 19.12 7.12 -19.07
CA VAL A 52 19.03 8.15 -20.11
C VAL A 52 20.41 8.43 -20.65
N THR A 53 20.58 8.35 -21.94
CA THR A 53 21.79 8.77 -22.64
C THR A 53 21.53 10.11 -23.26
N LEU A 54 22.41 11.07 -22.99
CA LEU A 54 22.36 12.42 -23.55
C LEU A 54 23.53 12.62 -24.54
N ASP A 55 23.24 13.21 -25.68
CA ASP A 55 24.23 13.62 -26.66
C ASP A 55 23.91 15.04 -27.13
N GLU A 56 24.90 15.93 -27.13
CA GLU A 56 24.77 17.37 -27.48
C GLU A 56 23.56 18.07 -26.83
N GLY A 57 23.20 17.65 -25.59
CA GLY A 57 22.07 18.21 -24.84
C GLY A 57 20.70 17.65 -25.23
N CYS A 58 20.65 16.63 -26.10
CA CYS A 58 19.43 15.91 -26.46
C CYS A 58 19.40 14.52 -25.81
N ALA A 59 18.21 14.04 -25.44
CA ALA A 59 18.05 12.65 -25.00
C ALA A 59 17.96 11.75 -26.24
N VAL A 60 19.01 10.95 -26.48
CA VAL A 60 19.11 10.05 -27.64
C VAL A 60 18.65 8.62 -27.34
N ASP A 61 18.71 8.22 -26.07
CA ASP A 61 18.20 6.91 -25.63
C ASP A 61 17.57 7.03 -24.23
N ILE A 62 16.37 6.50 -24.07
CA ILE A 62 15.64 6.46 -22.80
C ILE A 62 15.11 5.04 -22.62
N ARG A 63 15.78 4.25 -21.82
CA ARG A 63 15.40 2.87 -21.58
C ARG A 63 15.16 2.56 -20.12
N ARG A 64 14.24 1.66 -19.87
CA ARG A 64 13.98 1.13 -18.55
C ARG A 64 14.83 -0.10 -18.32
N ILE A 65 15.43 -0.19 -17.14
CA ILE A 65 16.15 -1.36 -16.66
C ILE A 65 15.36 -1.90 -15.48
N GLU A 66 14.86 -3.13 -15.60
CA GLU A 66 14.14 -3.78 -14.51
C GLU A 66 15.11 -4.22 -13.42
N CYS A 67 14.71 -3.99 -12.17
CA CYS A 67 15.40 -4.51 -11.00
C CYS A 67 14.75 -5.83 -10.57
N PRO A 68 15.51 -6.93 -10.51
CA PRO A 68 14.95 -8.19 -10.06
C PRO A 68 14.52 -8.09 -8.60
N GLN A 69 13.32 -8.58 -8.31
CA GLN A 69 12.81 -8.64 -6.95
C GLN A 69 13.39 -9.88 -6.25
N LEU A 70 14.30 -9.65 -5.29
CA LEU A 70 14.98 -10.72 -4.55
C LEU A 70 14.04 -11.40 -3.54
N ILE A 71 13.15 -10.64 -2.91
CA ILE A 71 12.19 -11.12 -1.91
C ILE A 71 10.78 -10.78 -2.40
N SER A 72 9.97 -11.79 -2.61
CA SER A 72 8.60 -11.61 -3.08
C SER A 72 7.66 -11.15 -1.96
N LEU A 73 6.56 -10.49 -2.36
CA LEU A 73 5.48 -10.07 -1.48
C LEU A 73 4.24 -10.93 -1.74
N VAL A 74 3.78 -11.64 -0.72
CA VAL A 74 2.62 -12.54 -0.78
C VAL A 74 1.50 -11.97 0.08
N SER A 75 0.28 -11.95 -0.43
CA SER A 75 -0.91 -11.57 0.34
C SER A 75 -1.86 -12.75 0.44
N VAL A 76 -2.36 -13.03 1.62
CA VAL A 76 -3.35 -14.06 1.90
C VAL A 76 -4.58 -13.42 2.56
N PRO A 77 -5.72 -13.52 1.93
CA PRO A 77 -5.96 -13.94 0.55
C PRO A 77 -5.44 -12.92 -0.49
N VAL A 78 -5.36 -13.33 -1.74
CA VAL A 78 -4.93 -12.42 -2.83
C VAL A 78 -5.95 -11.29 -3.06
N GLY A 79 -7.24 -11.56 -2.81
CA GLY A 79 -8.35 -10.63 -3.00
C GLY A 79 -8.81 -9.95 -1.70
N ASP A 80 -10.13 -10.02 -1.47
CA ASP A 80 -10.79 -9.46 -0.30
C ASP A 80 -10.44 -10.23 0.97
N PRO A 81 -10.57 -9.59 2.16
CA PRO A 81 -10.36 -10.25 3.44
C PRO A 81 -11.27 -11.49 3.63
N ALA A 82 -10.80 -12.50 4.32
CA ALA A 82 -11.55 -13.73 4.61
C ALA A 82 -11.65 -13.97 6.13
N SER A 83 -12.57 -14.85 6.54
CA SER A 83 -12.73 -15.20 7.97
C SER A 83 -11.47 -15.86 8.53
N PRO A 84 -11.26 -15.80 9.86
CA PRO A 84 -10.10 -16.38 10.53
C PRO A 84 -9.87 -17.84 10.17
N GLU A 85 -10.91 -18.68 10.19
CA GLU A 85 -10.83 -20.12 9.90
C GLU A 85 -10.32 -20.36 8.48
N LYS A 86 -10.85 -19.59 7.51
CA LYS A 86 -10.43 -19.69 6.11
C LYS A 86 -8.99 -19.22 5.90
N ILE A 87 -8.57 -18.19 6.65
CA ILE A 87 -7.18 -17.74 6.64
C ILE A 87 -6.26 -18.84 7.15
N ILE A 88 -6.58 -19.46 8.29
CA ILE A 88 -5.76 -20.55 8.85
C ILE A 88 -5.66 -21.74 7.88
N GLU A 89 -6.75 -22.12 7.21
CA GLU A 89 -6.74 -23.14 6.16
C GLU A 89 -5.77 -22.75 5.03
N MET A 90 -5.92 -21.52 4.47
CA MET A 90 -5.06 -21.02 3.41
C MET A 90 -3.58 -20.96 3.82
N LEU A 91 -3.27 -20.62 5.07
CA LEU A 91 -1.90 -20.57 5.56
C LEU A 91 -1.29 -21.98 5.66
N ARG A 92 -2.07 -22.98 6.06
CA ARG A 92 -1.62 -24.39 6.09
C ARG A 92 -1.34 -24.91 4.67
N ASP A 93 -2.09 -24.45 3.68
CA ASP A 93 -1.96 -24.86 2.27
C ASP A 93 -0.90 -24.06 1.51
N LEU A 94 -0.24 -23.09 2.15
CA LEU A 94 0.84 -22.34 1.51
C LEU A 94 1.94 -23.29 1.00
N PRO A 95 2.42 -23.08 -0.24
CA PRO A 95 3.45 -23.92 -0.83
C PRO A 95 4.80 -23.76 -0.10
N GLU A 96 5.65 -24.77 -0.26
CA GLU A 96 7.04 -24.64 0.14
C GLU A 96 7.76 -23.59 -0.72
N VAL A 97 8.65 -22.83 -0.09
CA VAL A 97 9.40 -21.76 -0.74
C VAL A 97 10.84 -22.15 -0.95
N GLU A 98 11.27 -22.19 -2.20
CA GLU A 98 12.68 -22.25 -2.58
C GLU A 98 13.28 -20.85 -2.56
N GLY A 99 14.53 -20.71 -2.09
CA GLY A 99 15.22 -19.40 -2.03
C GLY A 99 14.88 -18.56 -0.80
N GLU A 100 14.80 -17.24 -0.93
CA GLU A 100 14.52 -16.33 0.19
C GLU A 100 13.06 -16.38 0.65
N ALA A 101 12.86 -16.30 1.97
CA ALA A 101 11.53 -16.29 2.56
C ALA A 101 10.76 -15.03 2.15
N PRO A 102 9.59 -15.14 1.48
CA PRO A 102 8.78 -13.98 1.10
C PRO A 102 8.20 -13.26 2.33
N TYR A 103 7.93 -11.97 2.17
CA TYR A 103 7.11 -11.24 3.13
C TYR A 103 5.63 -11.57 2.92
N LEU A 104 4.93 -11.84 4.01
CA LEU A 104 3.53 -12.23 4.04
C LEU A 104 2.66 -11.14 4.65
N GLU A 105 1.64 -10.72 3.90
CA GLU A 105 0.52 -9.90 4.36
C GLU A 105 -0.72 -10.79 4.52
N ILE A 106 -1.40 -10.68 5.65
CA ILE A 106 -2.64 -11.42 5.90
C ILE A 106 -3.79 -10.42 6.05
N LYS A 107 -4.92 -10.70 5.39
CA LYS A 107 -6.12 -9.86 5.41
C LYS A 107 -7.27 -10.66 6.00
N VAL A 108 -7.69 -10.28 7.20
CA VAL A 108 -8.72 -11.01 7.95
C VAL A 108 -9.99 -10.18 8.04
N LEU A 109 -11.13 -10.81 7.82
CA LEU A 109 -12.45 -10.23 8.06
C LEU A 109 -12.96 -10.74 9.40
N LEU A 110 -13.10 -9.82 10.35
CA LEU A 110 -13.57 -10.09 11.71
C LEU A 110 -15.03 -9.64 11.88
N GLU A 111 -15.78 -10.36 12.70
CA GLU A 111 -17.09 -9.92 13.20
C GLU A 111 -16.95 -9.25 14.56
N GLU A 112 -16.06 -9.79 15.40
CA GLU A 112 -15.70 -9.28 16.72
C GLU A 112 -14.17 -9.32 16.90
N PRO A 113 -13.59 -8.57 17.85
CA PRO A 113 -12.16 -8.63 18.15
C PRO A 113 -11.72 -10.03 18.61
N GLU A 114 -10.71 -10.60 17.95
CA GLU A 114 -10.14 -11.90 18.25
C GLU A 114 -8.72 -11.77 18.80
N PRO A 115 -8.53 -11.75 20.13
CA PRO A 115 -7.22 -11.55 20.75
C PRO A 115 -6.19 -12.64 20.43
N MET A 116 -6.64 -13.88 20.16
CA MET A 116 -5.78 -15.03 19.87
C MET A 116 -5.41 -15.18 18.40
N LEU A 117 -6.04 -14.43 17.51
CA LEU A 117 -5.85 -14.53 16.06
C LEU A 117 -4.36 -14.48 15.63
N ARG A 118 -3.60 -13.58 16.23
CA ARG A 118 -2.17 -13.49 15.92
C ARG A 118 -1.42 -14.76 16.25
N GLN A 119 -1.69 -15.38 17.40
CA GLN A 119 -1.08 -16.63 17.83
C GLN A 119 -1.46 -17.78 16.89
N GLU A 120 -2.72 -17.88 16.53
CA GLU A 120 -3.21 -18.91 15.60
C GLU A 120 -2.58 -18.81 14.22
N ILE A 121 -2.38 -17.58 13.73
CA ILE A 121 -1.67 -17.29 12.48
C ILE A 121 -0.19 -17.74 12.58
N GLU A 122 0.49 -17.37 13.66
CA GLU A 122 1.89 -17.73 13.88
C GLU A 122 2.04 -19.27 14.01
N ASP A 123 1.12 -19.92 14.70
CA ASP A 123 1.09 -21.39 14.82
C ASP A 123 0.84 -22.09 13.46
N ALA A 124 -0.03 -21.52 12.62
CA ALA A 124 -0.27 -22.05 11.27
C ALA A 124 0.95 -21.87 10.33
N LEU A 125 1.83 -20.95 10.64
CA LEU A 125 3.07 -20.70 9.88
C LEU A 125 4.27 -21.47 10.42
N VAL A 126 4.14 -22.21 11.53
CA VAL A 126 5.24 -23.03 12.08
C VAL A 126 5.74 -24.01 11.03
N GLY A 127 7.05 -24.02 10.79
CA GLY A 127 7.71 -24.85 9.80
C GLY A 127 7.61 -24.36 8.35
N LYS A 128 6.92 -23.25 8.09
CA LYS A 128 6.82 -22.64 6.78
C LYS A 128 7.82 -21.50 6.63
N LYS A 129 8.43 -21.39 5.45
CA LYS A 129 9.45 -20.39 5.16
C LYS A 129 8.83 -19.07 4.66
N TYR A 130 8.07 -18.39 5.55
CA TYR A 130 7.45 -17.10 5.29
C TYR A 130 7.79 -16.10 6.41
N ARG A 131 7.86 -14.81 6.06
CA ARG A 131 8.08 -13.70 7.03
C ARG A 131 6.77 -12.96 7.19
N LEU A 132 6.06 -13.18 8.28
CA LEU A 132 4.85 -12.42 8.59
C LEU A 132 5.21 -10.93 8.76
N ALA A 133 4.77 -10.08 7.81
CA ALA A 133 5.04 -8.66 7.80
C ALA A 133 3.92 -7.87 8.46
N ARG A 134 2.66 -8.20 8.14
CA ARG A 134 1.50 -7.54 8.75
C ARG A 134 0.23 -8.37 8.68
N ILE A 135 -0.68 -8.10 9.61
CA ILE A 135 -2.06 -8.57 9.62
C ILE A 135 -2.95 -7.34 9.49
N ILE A 136 -3.84 -7.34 8.51
CA ILE A 136 -4.85 -6.30 8.30
C ILE A 136 -6.19 -6.89 8.70
N SER A 137 -6.83 -6.29 9.71
CA SER A 137 -8.16 -6.65 10.14
C SER A 137 -9.19 -5.72 9.51
N ALA A 138 -10.21 -6.27 8.87
CA ALA A 138 -11.40 -5.57 8.44
C ALA A 138 -12.57 -6.08 9.29
N TYR A 139 -13.48 -5.20 9.69
CA TYR A 139 -14.65 -5.57 10.47
C TYR A 139 -15.90 -5.57 9.59
N ARG A 140 -16.76 -6.59 9.79
CA ARG A 140 -18.07 -6.63 9.16
C ARG A 140 -19.02 -5.75 9.96
N GLN A 141 -19.39 -4.59 9.42
CA GLN A 141 -20.53 -3.82 9.91
C GLN A 141 -21.78 -4.22 9.10
N GLU A 142 -22.95 -4.26 9.74
CA GLU A 142 -24.21 -4.54 9.05
C GLU A 142 -24.40 -3.53 7.91
N GLY A 143 -24.16 -4.00 6.68
CA GLY A 143 -24.37 -3.23 5.44
C GLY A 143 -23.12 -2.63 4.77
N ARG A 144 -21.94 -2.68 5.36
CA ARG A 144 -20.69 -2.20 4.73
C ARG A 144 -19.43 -2.92 5.25
N VAL A 145 -18.56 -3.34 4.34
CA VAL A 145 -17.19 -3.75 4.69
C VAL A 145 -16.34 -2.49 4.79
N GLU A 146 -16.12 -1.99 5.99
CA GLU A 146 -15.16 -0.90 6.19
C GLU A 146 -13.73 -1.45 6.22
N LYS A 147 -12.94 -1.05 5.24
CA LYS A 147 -11.48 -1.27 5.24
C LYS A 147 -10.84 -0.26 6.19
N GLU A 148 -10.41 -0.72 7.33
CA GLU A 148 -9.90 0.10 8.43
C GLU A 148 -8.47 0.65 8.16
N VAL A 149 -8.04 1.09 7.03
CA VAL A 149 -6.73 1.81 6.96
C VAL A 149 -6.61 2.87 5.87
N ASP A 150 -7.43 2.88 4.83
CA ASP A 150 -7.23 3.88 3.75
C ASP A 150 -8.35 4.93 3.63
N ASP A 151 -9.54 4.68 4.16
CA ASP A 151 -10.67 5.63 4.06
C ASP A 151 -10.54 6.83 5.02
N TRP A 152 -9.86 6.68 6.16
CA TRP A 152 -9.64 7.80 7.07
C TRP A 152 -8.74 8.88 6.45
N LYS A 153 -7.82 8.50 5.55
CA LYS A 153 -6.97 9.46 4.82
C LYS A 153 -7.73 10.26 3.78
N ARG A 154 -8.76 9.69 3.15
CA ARG A 154 -9.63 10.41 2.20
C ARG A 154 -10.58 11.34 2.93
N GLY A 155 -11.23 10.87 3.99
CA GLY A 155 -12.10 11.70 4.82
C GLY A 155 -11.38 12.85 5.51
N LEU A 156 -10.14 12.66 5.94
CA LEU A 156 -9.32 13.70 6.57
C LEU A 156 -8.90 14.83 5.62
N GLN A 157 -8.81 14.60 4.31
CA GLN A 157 -8.49 15.64 3.33
C GLN A 157 -9.67 16.57 3.04
N GLU A 158 -10.90 16.13 3.33
CA GLU A 158 -12.13 16.90 3.13
C GLU A 158 -12.71 17.51 4.41
N MET A 159 -12.20 17.10 5.59
CA MET A 159 -12.65 17.59 6.90
C MET A 159 -11.69 18.67 7.44
N SER A 160 -12.27 19.68 8.05
CA SER A 160 -11.44 20.65 8.79
C SER A 160 -10.84 20.02 10.05
N PRO A 161 -9.70 20.54 10.57
CA PRO A 161 -9.10 20.04 11.82
C PRO A 161 -10.08 20.00 13.00
N LEU A 162 -11.01 20.95 13.07
CA LEU A 162 -12.04 21.03 14.08
C LEU A 162 -13.07 19.88 13.96
N GLN A 163 -13.50 19.58 12.73
CA GLN A 163 -14.41 18.44 12.49
C GLN A 163 -13.77 17.10 12.84
N ILE A 164 -12.47 16.95 12.60
CA ILE A 164 -11.71 15.76 13.00
C ILE A 164 -11.66 15.64 14.52
N ALA A 165 -11.38 16.75 15.23
CA ALA A 165 -11.36 16.78 16.69
C ALA A 165 -12.74 16.47 17.30
N GLN A 166 -13.81 17.04 16.75
CA GLN A 166 -15.19 16.78 17.17
C GLN A 166 -15.57 15.30 16.99
N SER A 167 -15.31 14.72 15.80
CA SER A 167 -15.59 13.30 15.55
C SER A 167 -14.80 12.37 16.47
N ALA A 168 -13.53 12.70 16.75
CA ALA A 168 -12.71 11.93 17.66
C ALA A 168 -13.22 12.03 19.12
N PHE A 169 -13.65 13.22 19.55
CA PHE A 169 -14.19 13.46 20.88
C PHE A 169 -15.51 12.69 21.09
N GLU A 170 -16.44 12.79 20.13
CA GLU A 170 -17.72 12.07 20.17
C GLU A 170 -17.52 10.56 20.22
N LYS A 171 -16.54 10.03 19.46
CA LYS A 171 -16.24 8.60 19.43
C LYS A 171 -15.66 8.08 20.76
N VAL A 172 -14.87 8.89 21.44
CA VAL A 172 -14.22 8.50 22.71
C VAL A 172 -15.16 8.70 23.91
N TYR A 173 -15.89 9.82 23.94
CA TYR A 173 -16.67 10.21 25.11
C TYR A 173 -18.17 9.96 24.97
N GLN A 174 -18.64 9.55 23.77
CA GLN A 174 -20.05 9.33 23.44
C GLN A 174 -20.97 10.52 23.76
N THR A 175 -20.42 11.74 23.73
CA THR A 175 -21.09 13.01 23.95
C THR A 175 -20.58 14.05 22.95
N GLU A 176 -21.40 15.02 22.57
CA GLU A 176 -20.98 16.13 21.74
C GLU A 176 -19.95 17.01 22.43
N MET A 177 -18.99 17.53 21.66
CA MET A 177 -17.98 18.47 22.13
C MET A 177 -18.63 19.79 22.53
N SER A 178 -18.37 20.29 23.73
CA SER A 178 -18.98 21.54 24.22
C SER A 178 -18.48 22.77 23.42
N ALA A 179 -19.34 23.81 23.33
CA ALA A 179 -19.02 25.05 22.63
C ALA A 179 -17.74 25.73 23.16
N GLU A 180 -17.45 25.60 24.47
CA GLU A 180 -16.24 26.15 25.09
C GLU A 180 -14.95 25.49 24.60
N LEU A 181 -15.00 24.21 24.18
CA LEU A 181 -13.87 23.48 23.58
C LEU A 181 -13.75 23.68 22.07
N THR A 182 -14.80 24.23 21.45
CA THR A 182 -14.86 24.47 20.01
C THR A 182 -14.28 25.85 19.65
N ASP A 183 -14.28 26.80 20.60
CA ASP A 183 -13.82 28.18 20.41
C ASP A 183 -12.34 28.42 20.83
N LEU A 184 -11.57 27.33 21.11
CA LEU A 184 -10.12 27.32 21.33
C LEU A 184 -9.35 27.09 20.04
#